data_6980daf03afa37c4e5238642018f331a
#
_entry.id   6980daf03afa37c4e5238642018f331a
#
_cell.length_a   1.000
_cell.length_b   1.000
_cell.length_c   1.000
_cell.angle_alpha   90.00
_cell.angle_beta   90.00
_cell.angle_gamma   90.00
#
_symmetry.space_group_name_H-M   'P 1'
#
loop_
_entity.id
_entity.type
_entity.pdbx_description
1 polymer ?
#
loop_
_entity_poly.entity_id
_entity_poly.type
_entity_poly.pdbx_seq_one_letter_code
_entity_poly.pdbx_strand_id
1 'polypeptide(L)'
;MKIAETEDGVVLEVFVRPRAKNFRIVADGDEIVIFCEEEPIKGKVNKEIVRELSKLLHRKVELLSGFTSKQKRLLIRDAGKSEIERVLLEQAG
;
A
#
# COMPACT_ATOMS: atom_id res chain seq x y z
N MET A 1 1.19 3.42 -12.55
CA MET A 1 1.27 3.27 -11.09
C MET A 1 2.15 4.37 -10.52
N LYS A 2 1.75 4.93 -9.41
CA LYS A 2 2.48 6.04 -8.78
C LYS A 2 3.48 5.51 -7.77
N ILE A 3 4.65 5.17 -8.26
CA ILE A 3 5.76 4.64 -7.47
C ILE A 3 6.96 5.53 -7.70
N ALA A 4 7.50 6.10 -6.64
CA ALA A 4 8.66 6.99 -6.73
C ALA A 4 9.82 6.43 -5.91
N GLU A 5 11.01 6.38 -6.49
CA GLU A 5 12.20 5.98 -5.76
C GLU A 5 12.74 7.12 -4.92
N THR A 6 13.20 6.79 -3.72
CA THR A 6 13.82 7.73 -2.81
C THR A 6 15.07 7.08 -2.20
N GLU A 7 15.83 7.84 -1.44
CA GLU A 7 17.00 7.30 -0.74
C GLU A 7 16.63 6.22 0.27
N ASP A 8 15.43 6.29 0.83
CA ASP A 8 15.00 5.37 1.89
C ASP A 8 14.26 4.14 1.37
N GLY A 9 13.91 4.12 0.10
CA GLY A 9 13.14 3.05 -0.51
C GLY A 9 12.21 3.61 -1.58
N VAL A 10 10.98 3.08 -1.67
CA VAL A 10 10.01 3.58 -2.64
C VAL A 10 8.76 4.12 -1.93
N VAL A 11 8.20 5.16 -2.51
CA VAL A 11 6.95 5.75 -2.03
C VAL A 11 5.82 5.36 -2.99
N LEU A 12 4.76 4.80 -2.43
CA LEU A 12 3.55 4.45 -3.18
C LEU A 12 2.45 5.45 -2.86
N GLU A 13 1.75 5.93 -3.88
CA GLU A 13 0.50 6.64 -3.67
C GLU A 13 -0.63 5.66 -3.94
N VAL A 14 -1.51 5.48 -2.96
CA VAL A 14 -2.53 4.45 -3.00
C VAL A 14 -3.90 5.01 -2.66
N PHE A 15 -4.95 4.37 -3.19
CA PHE A 15 -6.32 4.61 -2.77
C PHE A 15 -6.78 3.42 -1.93
N VAL A 16 -7.52 3.69 -0.87
CA VAL A 16 -7.95 2.67 0.07
C VAL A 16 -9.46 2.52 0.02
N ARG A 17 -9.91 1.26 -0.02
CA ARG A 17 -11.33 0.90 0.07
C ARG A 17 -11.53 0.04 1.31
N PRO A 18 -12.14 0.59 2.37
CA PRO A 18 -12.36 -0.16 3.60
C PRO A 18 -13.58 -1.08 3.50
N ARG A 19 -13.78 -1.90 4.51
CA ARG A 19 -14.93 -2.82 4.64
C ARG A 19 -15.02 -3.83 3.52
N ALA A 20 -13.86 -4.28 3.02
CA ALA A 20 -13.80 -5.33 2.02
C ALA A 20 -13.81 -6.70 2.70
N LYS A 21 -14.09 -7.74 1.94
CA LYS A 21 -14.09 -9.10 2.48
C LYS A 21 -12.69 -9.61 2.77
N ASN A 22 -11.72 -9.23 1.94
CA ASN A 22 -10.34 -9.67 2.07
C ASN A 22 -9.40 -8.52 1.81
N PHE A 23 -8.26 -8.55 2.48
CA PHE A 23 -7.19 -7.61 2.16
C PHE A 23 -6.59 -7.98 0.81
N ARG A 24 -6.43 -6.99 -0.06
CA ARG A 24 -5.71 -7.20 -1.32
C ARG A 24 -5.27 -5.87 -1.89
N ILE A 25 -4.24 -5.92 -2.70
CA ILE A 25 -3.73 -4.75 -3.40
C ILE A 25 -3.79 -5.03 -4.89
N VAL A 26 -4.30 -4.08 -5.66
CA VAL A 26 -4.44 -4.23 -7.11
C VAL A 26 -3.95 -2.98 -7.81
N ALA A 27 -3.44 -3.19 -9.02
CA ALA A 27 -3.14 -2.09 -9.94
C ALA A 27 -4.36 -1.92 -10.85
N ASP A 28 -4.90 -0.72 -10.87
CA ASP A 28 -6.10 -0.40 -11.65
C ASP A 28 -5.77 0.84 -12.50
N GLY A 29 -5.42 0.60 -13.76
CA GLY A 29 -4.91 1.66 -14.62
C GLY A 29 -3.63 2.23 -14.04
N ASP A 30 -3.60 3.54 -13.82
CA ASP A 30 -2.44 4.19 -13.22
C ASP A 30 -2.49 4.22 -11.69
N GLU A 31 -3.53 3.62 -11.11
CA GLU A 31 -3.75 3.70 -9.67
C GLU A 31 -3.42 2.39 -8.98
N ILE A 32 -3.04 2.52 -7.71
CA ILE A 32 -2.86 1.38 -6.83
C ILE A 32 -4.00 1.46 -5.81
N VAL A 33 -4.80 0.39 -5.73
CA VAL A 33 -5.94 0.34 -4.82
C VAL A 33 -5.71 -0.74 -3.78
N ILE A 34 -5.88 -0.40 -2.51
CA ILE A 34 -5.76 -1.33 -1.41
C ILE A 34 -7.15 -1.55 -0.80
N PHE A 35 -7.61 -2.81 -0.85
CA PHE A 35 -8.85 -3.21 -0.19
C PHE A 35 -8.51 -3.68 1.22
N CYS A 36 -9.12 -3.06 2.21
CA CYS A 36 -8.90 -3.38 3.62
C CYS A 36 -10.17 -3.93 4.23
N GLU A 37 -10.02 -4.88 5.17
CA GLU A 37 -11.17 -5.47 5.86
C GLU A 37 -11.72 -4.56 6.95
N GLU A 38 -10.85 -3.79 7.58
CA GLU A 38 -11.22 -2.96 8.72
C GLU A 38 -12.08 -1.76 8.35
N GLU A 39 -12.73 -1.20 9.36
CA GLU A 39 -13.43 0.05 9.25
C GLU A 39 -12.46 1.22 9.44
N PRO A 40 -12.74 2.39 8.80
CA PRO A 40 -11.80 3.52 8.89
C PRO A 40 -11.97 4.30 10.19
N ILE A 41 -11.82 3.61 11.32
CA ILE A 41 -11.92 4.23 12.65
C ILE A 41 -10.69 3.87 13.48
N LYS A 42 -10.25 4.81 14.30
CA LYS A 42 -9.17 4.63 15.27
C LYS A 42 -7.89 4.05 14.67
N GLY A 43 -7.59 4.40 13.43
CA GLY A 43 -6.36 3.95 12.77
C GLY A 43 -6.33 2.47 12.40
N LYS A 44 -7.45 1.76 12.44
CA LYS A 44 -7.48 0.32 12.14
C LYS A 44 -7.06 0.01 10.72
N VAL A 45 -7.53 0.81 9.74
CA VAL A 45 -7.16 0.62 8.34
C VAL A 45 -5.66 0.84 8.15
N ASN A 46 -5.11 1.88 8.77
CA ASN A 46 -3.68 2.18 8.66
C ASN A 46 -2.83 1.05 9.20
N LYS A 47 -3.21 0.48 10.35
CA LYS A 47 -2.50 -0.66 10.95
C LYS A 47 -2.58 -1.90 10.06
N GLU A 48 -3.73 -2.14 9.48
CA GLU A 48 -3.92 -3.27 8.57
C GLU A 48 -3.01 -3.15 7.35
N ILE A 49 -2.97 -1.97 6.74
CA ILE A 49 -2.13 -1.72 5.56
C ILE A 49 -0.67 -2.00 5.90
N VAL A 50 -0.17 -1.41 6.96
CA VAL A 50 1.23 -1.59 7.36
C VAL A 50 1.54 -3.06 7.63
N ARG A 51 0.69 -3.74 8.38
CA ARG A 51 0.89 -5.15 8.72
C ARG A 51 0.87 -6.05 7.48
N GLU A 52 -0.18 -5.91 6.66
CA GLU A 52 -0.36 -6.82 5.53
C GLU A 52 0.63 -6.57 4.40
N LEU A 53 0.93 -5.30 4.11
CA LEU A 53 1.92 -5.00 3.09
C LEU A 53 3.33 -5.39 3.53
N SER A 54 3.64 -5.23 4.82
CA SER A 54 4.94 -5.67 5.34
C SER A 54 5.13 -7.18 5.13
N LYS A 55 4.08 -7.96 5.35
CA LYS A 55 4.11 -9.40 5.11
C LYS A 55 4.28 -9.72 3.63
N LEU A 56 3.51 -9.06 2.78
CA LEU A 56 3.50 -9.32 1.34
C LEU A 56 4.86 -8.96 0.71
N LEU A 57 5.40 -7.81 1.08
CA LEU A 57 6.59 -7.26 0.44
C LEU A 57 7.89 -7.65 1.14
N HIS A 58 7.82 -8.23 2.33
CA HIS A 58 8.98 -8.56 3.16
C HIS A 58 9.87 -7.34 3.39
N ARG A 59 9.24 -6.18 3.61
CA ARG A 59 9.91 -4.91 3.84
C ARG A 59 9.16 -4.14 4.91
N LYS A 60 9.84 -3.23 5.59
CA LYS A 60 9.19 -2.35 6.53
C LYS A 60 8.36 -1.32 5.77
N VAL A 61 7.12 -1.16 6.16
CA VAL A 61 6.17 -0.22 5.54
C VAL A 61 5.80 0.86 6.54
N GLU A 62 5.85 2.11 6.09
CA GLU A 62 5.50 3.26 6.93
C GLU A 62 4.47 4.13 6.21
N LEU A 63 3.49 4.60 6.96
CA LEU A 63 2.51 5.55 6.44
C LEU A 63 3.09 6.96 6.54
N LEU A 64 3.23 7.63 5.41
CA LEU A 64 3.80 8.98 5.36
C LEU A 64 2.74 10.06 5.46
N SER A 65 1.60 9.88 4.83
CA SER A 65 0.54 10.87 4.85
C SER A 65 -0.80 10.24 4.53
N GLY A 66 -1.88 11.00 4.77
CA GLY A 66 -3.23 10.51 4.51
C GLY A 66 -3.79 9.69 5.65
N PHE A 67 -3.43 10.01 6.91
CA PHE A 67 -3.84 9.23 8.08
C PHE A 67 -5.36 9.09 8.19
N THR A 68 -6.10 10.10 7.75
CA THR A 68 -7.57 10.08 7.80
C THR A 68 -8.18 10.15 6.40
N SER A 69 -7.39 10.00 5.36
CA SER A 69 -7.82 10.10 3.97
C SER A 69 -7.88 8.72 3.33
N LYS A 70 -8.71 8.59 2.29
CA LYS A 70 -8.71 7.40 1.44
C LYS A 70 -7.49 7.36 0.54
N GLN A 71 -6.89 8.50 0.27
CA GLN A 71 -5.65 8.57 -0.49
C GLN A 71 -4.49 8.67 0.48
N LYS A 72 -3.53 7.73 0.36
CA LYS A 72 -2.43 7.62 1.31
C LYS A 72 -1.11 7.52 0.57
N ARG A 73 -0.04 7.90 1.27
CA ARG A 73 1.33 7.70 0.77
C ARG A 73 2.06 6.79 1.74
N LEU A 74 2.68 5.76 1.21
CA LEU A 74 3.38 4.73 1.97
C LEU A 74 4.84 4.68 1.55
N LEU A 75 5.73 4.52 2.52
CA LEU A 75 7.14 4.27 2.24
C LEU A 75 7.42 2.80 2.45
N ILE A 76 7.98 2.15 1.43
CA ILE A 76 8.44 0.77 1.50
C ILE A 76 9.96 0.86 1.61
N ARG A 77 10.49 0.57 2.78
CA ARG A 77 11.92 0.75 3.06
C ARG A 77 12.79 -0.26 2.33
N ASP A 78 13.95 0.21 1.90
CA ASP A 78 15.00 -0.62 1.30
C ASP A 78 14.53 -1.42 0.08
N ALA A 79 13.51 -0.93 -0.59
CA ALA A 79 12.97 -1.57 -1.78
C ALA A 79 13.28 -0.78 -3.03
N GLY A 80 13.38 -1.46 -4.16
CA GLY A 80 13.52 -0.83 -5.46
C GLY A 80 12.21 -0.78 -6.21
N LYS A 81 12.08 0.17 -7.13
CA LYS A 81 10.84 0.34 -7.90
C LYS A 81 10.48 -0.91 -8.68
N SER A 82 11.44 -1.52 -9.36
CA SER A 82 11.18 -2.72 -10.18
C SER A 82 10.68 -3.88 -9.35
N GLU A 83 11.25 -4.05 -8.15
CA GLU A 83 10.83 -5.09 -7.22
C GLU A 83 9.35 -4.92 -6.84
N ILE A 84 8.98 -3.71 -6.48
CA ILE A 84 7.62 -3.41 -6.04
C ILE A 84 6.64 -3.51 -7.20
N GLU A 85 6.98 -2.98 -8.36
CA GLU A 85 6.12 -3.09 -9.54
C GLU A 85 5.83 -4.56 -9.87
N ARG A 86 6.85 -5.41 -9.82
CA ARG A 86 6.69 -6.83 -10.11
C ARG A 86 5.70 -7.48 -9.14
N VAL A 87 5.87 -7.24 -7.83
CA VAL A 87 4.98 -7.82 -6.83
C VAL A 87 3.55 -7.34 -7.02
N LEU A 88 3.35 -6.05 -7.27
CA LEU A 88 2.01 -5.49 -7.47
C LEU A 88 1.34 -6.08 -8.71
N LEU A 89 2.08 -6.25 -9.79
CA LEU A 89 1.54 -6.84 -11.02
C LEU A 89 1.16 -8.32 -10.81
N GLU A 90 1.93 -9.05 -10.02
CA GLU A 90 1.60 -10.44 -9.68
C GLU A 90 0.31 -10.52 -8.88
N GLN A 91 0.07 -9.56 -7.99
CA GLN A 91 -1.16 -9.54 -7.17
C GLN A 91 -2.38 -9.11 -7.96
N ALA A 92 -2.20 -8.39 -9.06
CA ALA A 92 -3.29 -7.86 -9.86
C ALA A 92 -3.96 -8.90 -10.78
N GLY A 93 -3.39 -10.09 -10.86
CA GLY A 93 -3.87 -11.16 -11.71
C GLY A 93 -5.21 -11.74 -11.32
#